data_d6b1079bc1e710c693f3b9e27e87fb62
#
_entry.id   d6b1079bc1e710c693f3b9e27e87fb62
#
_cell.length_a   1.000
_cell.length_b   1.000
_cell.length_c   1.000
_cell.angle_alpha   90.00
_cell.angle_beta   90.00
_cell.angle_gamma   90.00
#
_symmetry.space_group_name_H-M   'P 1'
#
loop_
_entity.id
_entity.type
_entity.pdbx_description
1 polymer ?
#
loop_
_entity_poly.entity_id
_entity_poly.type
_entity_poly.pdbx_seq_one_letter_code
_entity_poly.pdbx_strand_id
1 'polypeptide(L)'
;MKTSFPFILTALLLVAVIPGKACDVCGCANSGSYFGLMPQSHKSIVGVRYNYLHFETHPGNKLLFTKETFHVAEAFARFFPLKRVQVMAFVPYRFDQQVTSAITKKNSGLGDISALASYNIFNSLMDGSSSSGLTHSLMLGGGIKLPTGRFRFNEDDPLQVANANFQLGTGSVDFIANAFYNLNWEKWGLSANVSRKFNTKNAENYRFGDQVYGTAELFRSIETGFGSLVPSIGVYAEHMGYGSKDGVKLDMTGGSLINGTAGLNWFTEKWTLGINAQLPIAQNSASGHVYLRDRFQVQLGFLF
;
A
#
# COMPACT_ATOMS: atom_id res chain seq x y z
N MET A 1 -22.89 12.82 -54.57
CA MET A 1 -22.37 12.33 -53.29
C MET A 1 -20.87 12.57 -53.28
N LYS A 2 -20.41 13.69 -52.75
CA LYS A 2 -18.96 14.05 -52.74
C LYS A 2 -18.56 14.53 -51.34
N THR A 3 -17.77 13.71 -50.64
CA THR A 3 -16.64 14.05 -49.78
C THR A 3 -16.84 15.05 -48.66
N SER A 4 -17.34 14.54 -47.53
CA SER A 4 -17.24 15.21 -46.20
C SER A 4 -16.15 14.59 -45.29
N PHE A 5 -15.25 13.77 -45.84
CA PHE A 5 -14.28 12.98 -45.08
C PHE A 5 -13.05 13.78 -44.59
N PRO A 6 -12.56 14.86 -45.23
CA PRO A 6 -11.37 15.54 -44.72
C PRO A 6 -11.64 16.47 -43.52
N PHE A 7 -12.87 16.91 -43.30
CA PHE A 7 -13.18 17.83 -42.16
C PHE A 7 -13.20 17.13 -40.80
N ILE A 8 -13.55 15.83 -40.77
CA ILE A 8 -13.59 15.07 -39.52
C ILE A 8 -12.16 14.73 -39.04
N LEU A 9 -11.24 14.48 -39.98
CA LEU A 9 -9.83 14.18 -39.62
C LEU A 9 -9.09 15.41 -39.08
N THR A 10 -9.43 16.61 -39.57
CA THR A 10 -8.83 17.88 -39.10
C THR A 10 -9.37 18.28 -37.73
N ALA A 11 -10.64 17.99 -37.42
CA ALA A 11 -11.23 18.23 -36.11
C ALA A 11 -10.66 17.28 -35.04
N LEU A 12 -10.26 16.07 -35.39
CA LEU A 12 -9.67 15.09 -34.48
C LEU A 12 -8.22 15.43 -34.09
N LEU A 13 -7.50 16.21 -34.92
CA LEU A 13 -6.12 16.63 -34.69
C LEU A 13 -6.01 17.89 -33.79
N LEU A 14 -7.09 18.63 -33.59
CA LEU A 14 -7.12 19.84 -32.75
C LEU A 14 -7.40 19.58 -31.26
N VAL A 15 -7.67 18.33 -30.87
CA VAL A 15 -7.93 17.95 -29.45
C VAL A 15 -6.64 17.54 -28.71
N ALA A 16 -5.49 17.53 -29.37
CA ALA A 16 -4.25 16.93 -28.85
C ALA A 16 -3.25 17.92 -28.21
N VAL A 17 -3.68 19.11 -27.77
CA VAL A 17 -2.80 20.02 -27.01
C VAL A 17 -3.37 20.23 -25.62
N ILE A 18 -3.23 19.21 -24.77
CA ILE A 18 -3.41 19.36 -23.33
C ILE A 18 -2.04 19.72 -22.75
N PRO A 19 -1.85 20.89 -22.09
CA PRO A 19 -0.61 21.19 -21.41
C PRO A 19 -0.36 20.14 -20.33
N GLY A 20 0.74 19.39 -20.46
CA GLY A 20 1.17 18.39 -19.49
C GLY A 20 1.50 19.05 -18.15
N LYS A 21 0.61 18.90 -17.17
CA LYS A 21 0.90 19.25 -15.79
C LYS A 21 1.73 18.13 -15.17
N ALA A 22 2.69 18.48 -14.32
CA ALA A 22 3.56 17.53 -13.61
C ALA A 22 2.74 16.55 -12.76
N CYS A 23 3.19 15.29 -12.71
CA CYS A 23 2.50 14.20 -12.07
C CYS A 23 2.86 14.06 -10.59
N ASP A 24 1.85 13.85 -9.76
CA ASP A 24 1.96 13.79 -8.31
C ASP A 24 1.42 12.48 -7.70
N VAL A 25 2.00 11.30 -8.03
CA VAL A 25 1.45 10.01 -7.55
C VAL A 25 2.48 9.10 -6.88
N CYS A 26 3.29 9.56 -5.97
CA CYS A 26 4.19 8.63 -5.26
C CYS A 26 4.21 8.87 -3.76
N GLY A 27 4.15 7.84 -2.98
CA GLY A 27 4.64 7.79 -1.60
C GLY A 27 3.63 7.91 -0.46
N CYS A 28 2.99 9.04 -0.21
CA CYS A 28 2.17 9.20 1.01
C CYS A 28 0.86 8.44 0.97
N ALA A 29 0.23 8.38 -0.19
CA ALA A 29 -0.99 7.62 -0.38
C ALA A 29 -0.70 6.12 -0.50
N ASN A 30 0.49 5.76 -0.99
CA ASN A 30 0.91 4.39 -1.28
C ASN A 30 1.59 3.66 -0.11
N SER A 31 1.58 4.21 1.09
CA SER A 31 1.87 3.45 2.29
C SER A 31 0.71 2.48 2.63
N GLY A 32 0.03 2.00 1.58
CA GLY A 32 -0.91 0.91 1.68
C GLY A 32 -0.25 -0.22 2.43
N SER A 33 -0.81 -0.54 3.59
CA SER A 33 -0.24 -1.52 4.50
C SER A 33 -0.35 -2.90 3.87
N TYR A 34 0.69 -3.28 3.12
CA TYR A 34 0.87 -4.69 2.81
C TYR A 34 1.25 -5.38 4.11
N PHE A 35 0.34 -6.19 4.61
CA PHE A 35 0.54 -6.82 5.93
C PHE A 35 1.46 -8.03 5.87
N GLY A 36 1.82 -8.53 4.68
CA GLY A 36 2.50 -9.81 4.52
C GLY A 36 1.68 -10.99 5.10
N LEU A 37 2.22 -12.19 5.00
CA LEU A 37 1.69 -13.33 5.73
C LEU A 37 1.94 -13.12 7.22
N MET A 38 0.86 -12.94 7.98
CA MET A 38 0.93 -12.93 9.44
C MET A 38 0.68 -14.33 10.01
N PRO A 39 1.36 -14.70 11.12
CA PRO A 39 1.08 -15.96 11.79
C PRO A 39 -0.41 -16.04 12.09
N GLN A 40 -1.04 -17.17 11.72
CA GLN A 40 -2.47 -17.39 11.94
C GLN A 40 -2.78 -17.80 13.39
N SER A 41 -1.74 -17.91 14.23
CA SER A 41 -1.89 -18.15 15.65
C SER A 41 -2.52 -16.96 16.36
N HIS A 42 -3.31 -17.22 17.42
CA HIS A 42 -3.87 -16.20 18.31
C HIS A 42 -2.82 -15.56 19.24
N LYS A 43 -1.53 -15.64 18.92
CA LYS A 43 -0.46 -14.99 19.67
C LYS A 43 -0.39 -13.52 19.32
N SER A 44 -0.18 -12.69 20.33
CA SER A 44 0.16 -11.30 20.16
C SER A 44 1.56 -11.18 19.55
N ILE A 45 1.81 -10.12 18.79
CA ILE A 45 3.09 -9.87 18.15
C ILE A 45 3.44 -8.39 18.24
N VAL A 46 4.70 -8.11 18.53
CA VAL A 46 5.30 -6.80 18.30
C VAL A 46 6.50 -6.98 17.37
N GLY A 47 6.74 -6.01 16.53
CA GLY A 47 7.83 -6.16 15.57
C GLY A 47 8.20 -4.88 14.87
N VAL A 48 9.18 -5.04 14.01
CA VAL A 48 9.62 -4.00 13.08
C VAL A 48 9.60 -4.55 11.67
N ARG A 49 9.28 -3.70 10.71
CA ARG A 49 9.41 -4.01 9.31
C ARG A 49 10.05 -2.85 8.56
N TYR A 50 10.75 -3.20 7.53
CA TYR A 50 11.35 -2.25 6.61
C TYR A 50 10.76 -2.47 5.22
N ASN A 51 10.25 -1.39 4.64
CA ASN A 51 9.73 -1.39 3.29
C ASN A 51 10.59 -0.49 2.42
N TYR A 52 10.92 -0.97 1.25
CA TYR A 52 11.57 -0.23 0.18
C TYR A 52 10.63 -0.17 -1.03
N LEU A 53 10.40 1.02 -1.57
CA LEU A 53 9.63 1.24 -2.79
C LEU A 53 10.42 2.14 -3.72
N HIS A 54 10.47 1.76 -4.98
CA HIS A 54 11.15 2.52 -6.02
C HIS A 54 10.17 2.85 -7.16
N PHE A 55 10.06 4.14 -7.44
CA PHE A 55 9.23 4.67 -8.51
C PHE A 55 10.07 5.50 -9.48
N GLU A 56 9.61 5.54 -10.72
CA GLU A 56 10.09 6.44 -11.76
C GLU A 56 8.92 7.21 -12.35
N THR A 57 9.09 8.51 -12.51
CA THR A 57 8.10 9.39 -13.11
C THR A 57 8.65 9.92 -14.44
N HIS A 58 7.81 9.96 -15.48
CA HIS A 58 8.15 10.39 -16.86
C HIS A 58 9.41 9.71 -17.44
N PRO A 59 9.52 8.36 -17.47
CA PRO A 59 10.75 7.70 -17.91
C PRO A 59 11.12 7.97 -19.38
N GLY A 60 10.19 8.45 -20.19
CA GLY A 60 10.44 8.85 -21.60
C GLY A 60 10.90 10.29 -21.79
N ASN A 61 10.96 11.12 -20.74
CA ASN A 61 11.30 12.55 -20.85
C ASN A 61 12.46 12.92 -19.90
N LYS A 62 13.64 13.15 -20.45
CA LYS A 62 14.85 13.45 -19.65
C LYS A 62 14.73 14.71 -18.76
N LEU A 63 13.93 15.70 -19.15
CA LEU A 63 13.76 16.93 -18.38
C LEU A 63 12.79 16.77 -17.21
N LEU A 64 11.75 15.92 -17.38
CA LEU A 64 10.73 15.67 -16.38
C LEU A 64 10.98 14.38 -15.58
N PHE A 65 12.01 13.61 -15.94
CA PHE A 65 12.34 12.37 -15.27
C PHE A 65 12.66 12.60 -13.80
N THR A 66 11.98 11.84 -12.94
CA THR A 66 12.32 11.75 -11.52
C THR A 66 12.42 10.29 -11.10
N LYS A 67 13.36 10.03 -10.19
CA LYS A 67 13.50 8.77 -9.48
C LYS A 67 13.17 8.99 -8.02
N GLU A 68 12.25 8.20 -7.50
CA GLU A 68 11.78 8.34 -6.13
C GLU A 68 11.97 7.02 -5.39
N THR A 69 12.63 7.09 -4.23
CA THR A 69 12.84 5.96 -3.35
C THR A 69 12.26 6.27 -1.98
N PHE A 70 11.45 5.34 -1.50
CA PHE A 70 10.82 5.42 -0.19
C PHE A 70 11.34 4.29 0.68
N HIS A 71 11.94 4.66 1.80
CA HIS A 71 12.44 3.75 2.81
C HIS A 71 11.61 3.95 4.07
N VAL A 72 10.82 2.95 4.45
CA VAL A 72 9.91 3.04 5.60
C VAL A 72 10.31 2.00 6.64
N ALA A 73 10.87 2.46 7.76
CA ALA A 73 11.03 1.65 8.96
C ALA A 73 9.77 1.77 9.80
N GLU A 74 9.07 0.68 10.06
CA GLU A 74 7.79 0.70 10.73
C GLU A 74 7.79 -0.24 11.94
N ALA A 75 7.47 0.30 13.11
CA ALA A 75 7.10 -0.53 14.26
C ALA A 75 5.64 -0.94 14.13
N PHE A 76 5.34 -2.20 14.41
CA PHE A 76 3.97 -2.70 14.40
C PHE A 76 3.67 -3.57 15.62
N ALA A 77 2.40 -3.59 16.00
CA ALA A 77 1.88 -4.47 17.03
C ALA A 77 0.56 -5.08 16.60
N ARG A 78 0.33 -6.32 16.99
CA ARG A 78 -0.96 -7.02 16.88
C ARG A 78 -1.24 -7.71 18.19
N PHE A 79 -2.41 -7.50 18.75
CA PHE A 79 -2.85 -8.15 19.99
C PHE A 79 -4.33 -8.48 19.96
N PHE A 80 -4.73 -9.39 20.84
CA PHE A 80 -6.08 -9.91 20.93
C PHE A 80 -6.66 -9.57 22.31
N PRO A 81 -7.27 -8.37 22.50
CA PRO A 81 -7.85 -7.99 23.78
C PRO A 81 -9.04 -8.88 24.17
N LEU A 82 -9.72 -9.46 23.21
CA LEU A 82 -10.81 -10.41 23.36
C LEU A 82 -10.62 -11.58 22.40
N LYS A 83 -11.18 -12.75 22.69
CA LYS A 83 -11.03 -13.97 21.87
C LYS A 83 -11.30 -13.75 20.37
N ARG A 84 -12.23 -12.87 20.00
CA ARG A 84 -12.62 -12.61 18.61
C ARG A 84 -12.18 -11.24 18.09
N VAL A 85 -11.53 -10.44 18.91
CA VAL A 85 -11.12 -9.07 18.52
C VAL A 85 -9.61 -9.03 18.36
N GLN A 86 -9.16 -8.62 17.18
CA GLN A 86 -7.78 -8.32 16.86
C GLN A 86 -7.62 -6.80 16.76
N VAL A 87 -6.58 -6.27 17.38
CA VAL A 87 -6.16 -4.87 17.21
C VAL A 87 -4.75 -4.84 16.65
N MET A 88 -4.55 -4.00 15.66
CA MET A 88 -3.23 -3.75 15.05
C MET A 88 -2.92 -2.27 15.09
N ALA A 89 -1.65 -1.94 15.32
CA ALA A 89 -1.14 -0.57 15.28
C ALA A 89 0.16 -0.52 14.48
N PHE A 90 0.38 0.60 13.77
CA PHE A 90 1.52 0.81 12.88
C PHE A 90 2.07 2.22 13.08
N VAL A 91 3.36 2.31 13.28
CA VAL A 91 4.11 3.57 13.52
C VAL A 91 5.25 3.63 12.51
N PRO A 92 5.06 4.27 11.34
CA PRO A 92 6.08 4.36 10.32
C PRO A 92 7.03 5.54 10.56
N TYR A 93 8.32 5.33 10.31
CA TYR A 93 9.32 6.38 10.14
C TYR A 93 9.90 6.29 8.73
N ARG A 94 9.94 7.40 8.02
CA ARG A 94 10.25 7.46 6.60
C ARG A 94 11.57 8.17 6.34
N PHE A 95 12.30 7.68 5.31
CA PHE A 95 13.50 8.28 4.74
C PHE A 95 13.33 8.29 3.22
N ASP A 96 12.79 9.36 2.69
CA ASP A 96 12.40 9.43 1.30
C ASP A 96 13.40 10.26 0.51
N GLN A 97 13.65 9.86 -0.73
CA GLN A 97 14.55 10.57 -1.64
C GLN A 97 13.91 10.69 -3.02
N GLN A 98 13.96 11.88 -3.57
CA GLN A 98 13.57 12.20 -4.94
C GLN A 98 14.80 12.78 -5.68
N VAL A 99 15.15 12.18 -6.79
CA VAL A 99 16.26 12.59 -7.65
C VAL A 99 15.67 13.07 -8.97
N THR A 100 15.95 14.31 -9.31
CA THR A 100 15.66 14.93 -10.61
C THR A 100 16.95 15.15 -11.39
N SER A 101 16.86 15.59 -12.64
CA SER A 101 18.04 15.97 -13.43
C SER A 101 18.87 17.13 -12.82
N ALA A 102 18.24 17.97 -11.98
CA ALA A 102 18.86 19.16 -11.42
C ALA A 102 19.25 19.03 -9.94
N ILE A 103 18.42 18.37 -9.14
CA ILE A 103 18.57 18.32 -7.67
C ILE A 103 18.16 16.99 -7.09
N THR A 104 18.66 16.72 -5.90
CA THR A 104 18.21 15.62 -5.04
C THR A 104 17.53 16.20 -3.81
N LYS A 105 16.25 15.85 -3.62
CA LYS A 105 15.48 16.21 -2.42
C LYS A 105 15.41 15.01 -1.49
N LYS A 106 15.53 15.27 -0.18
CA LYS A 106 15.38 14.26 0.88
C LYS A 106 14.33 14.72 1.88
N ASN A 107 13.49 13.80 2.33
CA ASN A 107 12.49 14.07 3.35
C ASN A 107 12.51 12.92 4.36
N SER A 108 12.57 13.22 5.66
CA SER A 108 12.60 12.19 6.70
C SER A 108 11.81 12.62 7.94
N GLY A 109 11.24 11.63 8.62
CA GLY A 109 10.48 11.86 9.83
C GLY A 109 9.38 10.81 10.04
N LEU A 110 8.59 11.05 11.07
CA LEU A 110 7.42 10.23 11.38
C LEU A 110 6.39 10.33 10.25
N GLY A 111 5.87 9.19 9.84
CA GLY A 111 4.72 9.12 8.94
C GLY A 111 3.38 9.13 9.70
N ASP A 112 2.30 8.83 9.00
CA ASP A 112 0.97 8.77 9.62
C ASP A 112 0.78 7.46 10.39
N ILE A 113 0.52 7.55 11.68
CA ILE A 113 0.22 6.41 12.54
C ILE A 113 -1.17 5.88 12.20
N SER A 114 -1.31 4.56 12.15
CA SER A 114 -2.62 3.93 11.93
C SER A 114 -2.89 2.81 12.94
N ALA A 115 -4.18 2.64 13.24
CA ALA A 115 -4.67 1.56 14.08
C ALA A 115 -5.93 0.95 13.46
N LEU A 116 -6.04 -0.38 13.57
CA LEU A 116 -7.16 -1.17 13.05
C LEU A 116 -7.68 -2.10 14.14
N ALA A 117 -8.99 -2.25 14.20
CA ALA A 117 -9.65 -3.26 15.03
C ALA A 117 -10.52 -4.14 14.14
N SER A 118 -10.37 -5.45 14.25
CA SER A 118 -11.10 -6.43 13.42
C SER A 118 -11.78 -7.48 14.33
N TYR A 119 -13.01 -7.81 13.98
CA TYR A 119 -13.78 -8.83 14.66
C TYR A 119 -13.81 -10.11 13.81
N ASN A 120 -13.53 -11.23 14.45
CA ASN A 120 -13.56 -12.54 13.82
C ASN A 120 -15.01 -13.02 13.71
N ILE A 121 -15.58 -12.92 12.51
CA ILE A 121 -16.99 -13.27 12.20
C ILE A 121 -17.18 -14.77 12.36
N PHE A 122 -16.26 -15.54 11.78
CA PHE A 122 -16.18 -16.98 11.98
C PHE A 122 -14.73 -17.45 11.97
N ASN A 123 -14.45 -18.51 12.68
CA ASN A 123 -13.16 -19.17 12.72
C ASN A 123 -13.39 -20.64 13.08
N SER A 124 -13.17 -21.52 12.12
CA SER A 124 -13.48 -22.94 12.30
C SER A 124 -12.69 -23.62 13.41
N LEU A 125 -11.48 -23.12 13.74
CA LEU A 125 -10.70 -23.61 14.89
C LEU A 125 -11.32 -23.18 16.22
N MET A 126 -11.78 -21.94 16.33
CA MET A 126 -12.41 -21.41 17.54
C MET A 126 -13.81 -21.98 17.78
N ASP A 127 -14.52 -22.21 16.68
CA ASP A 127 -15.93 -22.65 16.69
C ASP A 127 -16.06 -24.18 16.79
N GLY A 128 -14.91 -24.93 16.82
CA GLY A 128 -14.89 -26.35 16.87
C GLY A 128 -15.49 -27.07 15.63
N SER A 129 -15.63 -26.31 14.53
CA SER A 129 -16.21 -26.78 13.26
C SER A 129 -15.16 -27.21 12.24
N SER A 130 -13.93 -27.42 12.67
CA SER A 130 -12.83 -27.90 11.83
C SER A 130 -13.11 -29.34 11.38
N SER A 131 -13.29 -29.55 10.10
CA SER A 131 -13.49 -30.89 9.52
C SER A 131 -12.34 -31.23 8.57
N SER A 132 -11.83 -32.47 8.68
CA SER A 132 -10.92 -33.06 7.67
C SER A 132 -9.67 -32.19 7.29
N GLY A 133 -9.06 -31.53 8.28
CA GLY A 133 -7.85 -30.73 8.03
C GLY A 133 -8.09 -29.40 7.33
N LEU A 134 -9.35 -29.03 7.07
CA LEU A 134 -9.73 -27.74 6.51
C LEU A 134 -10.08 -26.75 7.63
N THR A 135 -9.41 -25.62 7.67
CA THR A 135 -9.72 -24.51 8.58
C THR A 135 -9.84 -23.22 7.84
N HIS A 136 -10.80 -22.37 8.21
CA HIS A 136 -10.96 -21.07 7.62
C HIS A 136 -11.43 -20.04 8.64
N SER A 137 -11.11 -18.78 8.37
CA SER A 137 -11.51 -17.66 9.21
C SER A 137 -11.78 -16.41 8.37
N LEU A 138 -12.74 -15.62 8.80
CA LEU A 138 -13.06 -14.30 8.23
C LEU A 138 -13.08 -13.27 9.36
N MET A 139 -12.27 -12.25 9.22
CA MET A 139 -12.29 -11.06 10.07
C MET A 139 -12.74 -9.86 9.28
N LEU A 140 -13.65 -9.08 9.85
CA LEU A 140 -14.07 -7.76 9.33
C LEU A 140 -13.72 -6.70 10.36
N GLY A 141 -13.27 -5.55 9.88
CA GLY A 141 -12.84 -4.50 10.78
C GLY A 141 -12.80 -3.12 10.17
N GLY A 142 -12.36 -2.20 11.00
CA GLY A 142 -12.14 -0.82 10.62
C GLY A 142 -10.97 -0.22 11.37
N GLY A 143 -10.56 0.96 10.96
CA GLY A 143 -9.44 1.64 11.56
C GLY A 143 -9.42 3.12 11.25
N ILE A 144 -8.44 3.76 11.86
CA ILE A 144 -8.18 5.18 11.73
C ILE A 144 -6.70 5.40 11.44
N LYS A 145 -6.42 6.35 10.56
CA LYS A 145 -5.08 6.90 10.31
C LYS A 145 -5.04 8.32 10.83
N LEU A 146 -4.04 8.64 11.64
CA LEU A 146 -3.86 9.94 12.27
C LEU A 146 -2.81 10.77 11.51
N PRO A 147 -2.99 12.09 11.38
CA PRO A 147 -2.09 12.99 10.66
C PRO A 147 -0.83 13.31 11.48
N THR A 148 -0.05 12.31 11.84
CA THR A 148 1.19 12.49 12.62
C THR A 148 2.40 12.82 11.76
N GLY A 149 2.35 12.46 10.48
CA GLY A 149 3.35 12.84 9.49
C GLY A 149 3.17 14.29 9.04
N ARG A 150 4.30 14.97 8.82
CA ARG A 150 4.24 16.36 8.31
C ARG A 150 3.69 16.38 6.89
N PHE A 151 2.73 17.29 6.66
CA PHE A 151 2.27 17.68 5.34
C PHE A 151 2.53 19.19 5.18
N ARG A 152 3.33 19.56 4.19
CA ARG A 152 3.64 20.94 3.83
C ARG A 152 3.68 21.02 2.32
N PHE A 153 2.55 21.31 1.75
CA PHE A 153 2.39 21.47 0.32
C PHE A 153 2.39 22.96 -0.02
N ASN A 154 3.43 23.43 -0.70
CA ASN A 154 3.51 24.79 -1.21
C ASN A 154 3.85 24.75 -2.69
N GLU A 155 2.91 25.16 -3.53
CA GLU A 155 3.07 25.19 -4.98
C GLU A 155 4.03 26.30 -5.43
N ASP A 156 4.20 27.36 -4.62
CA ASP A 156 4.98 28.54 -4.96
C ASP A 156 6.47 28.41 -4.60
N ASP A 157 6.86 27.41 -3.82
CA ASP A 157 8.25 27.21 -3.43
C ASP A 157 8.93 26.09 -4.25
N PRO A 158 9.76 26.46 -5.25
CA PRO A 158 10.45 25.48 -6.10
C PRO A 158 11.49 24.64 -5.34
N LEU A 159 11.90 25.06 -4.13
CA LEU A 159 12.84 24.33 -3.28
C LEU A 159 12.14 23.35 -2.35
N GLN A 160 10.86 23.57 -2.06
CA GLN A 160 10.03 22.60 -1.33
C GLN A 160 9.49 21.54 -2.29
N VAL A 161 9.14 20.41 -1.72
CA VAL A 161 8.56 19.32 -2.48
C VAL A 161 7.14 19.72 -2.88
N ALA A 162 6.98 20.17 -4.10
CA ALA A 162 5.68 20.49 -4.70
C ALA A 162 4.80 19.22 -4.94
N ASN A 163 5.28 18.05 -4.53
CA ASN A 163 4.58 16.79 -4.75
C ASN A 163 3.88 16.36 -3.46
N ALA A 164 2.55 16.37 -3.46
CA ALA A 164 1.75 15.94 -2.33
C ALA A 164 2.07 14.48 -1.90
N ASN A 165 2.52 13.65 -2.82
CA ASN A 165 2.85 12.25 -2.56
C ASN A 165 4.26 12.04 -1.99
N PHE A 166 5.13 13.05 -2.03
CA PHE A 166 6.45 13.01 -1.37
C PHE A 166 6.42 13.60 0.04
N GLN A 167 5.23 13.89 0.57
CA GLN A 167 5.05 14.31 1.96
C GLN A 167 5.16 13.10 2.91
N LEU A 168 5.51 13.34 4.17
CA LEU A 168 5.62 12.27 5.19
C LEU A 168 4.26 11.75 5.64
N GLY A 169 3.23 12.58 5.59
CA GLY A 169 1.84 12.24 5.90
C GLY A 169 0.86 12.95 4.98
N THR A 170 -0.42 12.66 5.15
CA THR A 170 -1.50 13.28 4.36
C THR A 170 -2.07 14.54 5.00
N GLY A 171 -1.74 14.79 6.27
CA GLY A 171 -2.28 15.92 7.05
C GLY A 171 -3.76 15.77 7.41
N SER A 172 -4.38 14.63 7.11
CA SER A 172 -5.80 14.35 7.37
C SER A 172 -5.99 13.13 8.27
N VAL A 173 -7.09 13.10 9.01
CA VAL A 173 -7.58 11.88 9.67
C VAL A 173 -8.35 11.07 8.66
N ASP A 174 -7.92 9.84 8.38
CA ASP A 174 -8.58 8.99 7.39
C ASP A 174 -9.14 7.72 8.05
N PHE A 175 -10.17 7.15 7.44
CA PHE A 175 -10.84 5.95 7.95
C PHE A 175 -10.53 4.75 7.05
N ILE A 176 -10.44 3.58 7.67
CA ILE A 176 -10.10 2.33 6.96
C ILE A 176 -11.19 1.30 7.27
N ALA A 177 -11.70 0.64 6.24
CA ALA A 177 -12.47 -0.59 6.37
C ALA A 177 -11.60 -1.74 5.85
N ASN A 178 -11.62 -2.90 6.53
CA ASN A 178 -10.80 -4.03 6.14
C ASN A 178 -11.50 -5.37 6.33
N ALA A 179 -11.11 -6.34 5.50
CA ALA A 179 -11.49 -7.74 5.61
C ALA A 179 -10.26 -8.62 5.44
N PHE A 180 -10.14 -9.66 6.26
CA PHE A 180 -9.12 -10.70 6.16
C PHE A 180 -9.80 -12.06 6.07
N TYR A 181 -9.43 -12.85 5.09
CA TYR A 181 -9.85 -14.21 4.93
C TYR A 181 -8.63 -15.13 4.86
N ASN A 182 -8.65 -16.19 5.66
CA ASN A 182 -7.65 -17.23 5.65
C ASN A 182 -8.32 -18.60 5.49
N LEU A 183 -7.75 -19.39 4.63
CA LEU A 183 -8.11 -20.77 4.38
C LEU A 183 -6.86 -21.65 4.51
N ASN A 184 -6.90 -22.70 5.30
CA ASN A 184 -5.83 -23.69 5.38
C ASN A 184 -6.39 -25.07 5.11
N TRP A 185 -5.66 -25.81 4.32
CA TRP A 185 -5.90 -27.20 4.00
C TRP A 185 -4.60 -27.97 4.11
N GLU A 186 -4.48 -28.76 5.17
CA GLU A 186 -3.25 -29.47 5.50
C GLU A 186 -2.04 -28.54 5.58
N LYS A 187 -1.10 -28.66 4.60
CA LYS A 187 0.10 -27.85 4.50
C LYS A 187 -0.04 -26.62 3.60
N TRP A 188 -1.13 -26.51 2.87
CA TRP A 188 -1.41 -25.40 1.99
C TRP A 188 -2.34 -24.39 2.63
N GLY A 189 -2.21 -23.14 2.24
CA GLY A 189 -3.15 -22.12 2.65
C GLY A 189 -3.28 -20.99 1.66
N LEU A 190 -4.42 -20.32 1.75
CA LEU A 190 -4.73 -19.10 1.03
C LEU A 190 -4.99 -18.00 2.06
N SER A 191 -4.26 -16.89 1.95
CA SER A 191 -4.51 -15.67 2.71
C SER A 191 -4.94 -14.57 1.77
N ALA A 192 -6.07 -13.95 2.05
CA ALA A 192 -6.56 -12.81 1.29
C ALA A 192 -6.92 -11.66 2.24
N ASN A 193 -6.55 -10.45 1.87
CA ASN A 193 -7.01 -9.26 2.55
C ASN A 193 -7.45 -8.20 1.56
N VAL A 194 -8.42 -7.39 1.95
CA VAL A 194 -8.84 -6.21 1.22
C VAL A 194 -9.09 -5.09 2.21
N SER A 195 -8.65 -3.90 1.85
CA SER A 195 -8.85 -2.68 2.63
C SER A 195 -9.32 -1.55 1.74
N ARG A 196 -10.21 -0.73 2.27
CA ARG A 196 -10.62 0.53 1.66
C ARG A 196 -10.30 1.66 2.62
N LYS A 197 -9.52 2.63 2.14
CA LYS A 197 -9.20 3.85 2.87
C LYS A 197 -10.02 5.00 2.31
N PHE A 198 -10.75 5.66 3.21
CA PHE A 198 -11.55 6.85 2.94
C PHE A 198 -10.74 8.05 3.41
N ASN A 199 -10.20 8.81 2.46
CA ASN A 199 -9.39 9.97 2.77
C ASN A 199 -10.27 11.20 3.00
N THR A 200 -9.93 12.00 4.01
CA THR A 200 -10.61 13.26 4.29
C THR A 200 -9.76 14.45 3.80
N LYS A 201 -10.31 15.65 3.89
CA LYS A 201 -9.56 16.88 3.62
C LYS A 201 -8.60 17.19 4.77
N ASN A 202 -7.41 17.65 4.44
CA ASN A 202 -6.49 18.24 5.39
C ASN A 202 -6.70 19.76 5.58
N ALA A 203 -5.91 20.37 6.45
CA ALA A 203 -6.00 21.80 6.76
C ALA A 203 -5.69 22.73 5.57
N GLU A 204 -4.99 22.21 4.55
CA GLU A 204 -4.66 22.94 3.33
C GLU A 204 -5.70 22.71 2.21
N ASN A 205 -6.90 22.19 2.53
CA ASN A 205 -7.95 21.83 1.58
C ASN A 205 -7.51 20.79 0.53
N TYR A 206 -6.42 20.07 0.77
CA TYR A 206 -6.02 18.94 -0.06
C TYR A 206 -6.72 17.67 0.43
N ARG A 207 -7.30 16.89 -0.51
CA ARG A 207 -7.87 15.57 -0.26
C ARG A 207 -7.20 14.57 -1.19
N PHE A 208 -6.57 13.56 -0.64
CA PHE A 208 -6.12 12.40 -1.40
C PHE A 208 -7.30 11.60 -1.91
N GLY A 209 -7.15 10.93 -3.05
CA GLY A 209 -8.17 10.02 -3.55
C GLY A 209 -8.38 8.83 -2.62
N ASP A 210 -9.62 8.36 -2.50
CA ASP A 210 -9.92 7.13 -1.76
C ASP A 210 -9.18 5.96 -2.40
N GLN A 211 -8.74 5.00 -1.57
CA GLN A 211 -7.90 3.91 -2.00
C GLN A 211 -8.53 2.56 -1.65
N VAL A 212 -8.53 1.63 -2.60
CA VAL A 212 -8.83 0.22 -2.36
C VAL A 212 -7.59 -0.59 -2.69
N TYR A 213 -7.15 -1.44 -1.78
CA TYR A 213 -6.00 -2.29 -1.98
C TYR A 213 -6.17 -3.64 -1.29
N GLY A 214 -5.50 -4.64 -1.81
CA GLY A 214 -5.58 -5.98 -1.22
C GLY A 214 -4.55 -6.93 -1.79
N THR A 215 -4.40 -8.06 -1.11
CA THR A 215 -3.55 -9.18 -1.53
C THR A 215 -4.33 -10.48 -1.51
N ALA A 216 -3.89 -11.41 -2.36
CA ALA A 216 -4.26 -12.81 -2.28
C ALA A 216 -3.00 -13.64 -2.47
N GLU A 217 -2.65 -14.47 -1.49
CA GLU A 217 -1.41 -15.24 -1.44
C GLU A 217 -1.69 -16.70 -1.16
N LEU A 218 -1.20 -17.57 -2.03
CA LEU A 218 -1.10 -19.01 -1.81
C LEU A 218 0.23 -19.29 -1.10
N PHE A 219 0.19 -20.07 -0.04
CA PHE A 219 1.37 -20.44 0.73
C PHE A 219 1.39 -21.92 1.06
N ARG A 220 2.57 -22.42 1.43
CA ARG A 220 2.75 -23.79 1.95
C ARG A 220 3.54 -23.75 3.25
N SER A 221 3.06 -24.44 4.27
CA SER A 221 3.79 -24.63 5.52
C SER A 221 4.70 -25.85 5.42
N ILE A 222 5.99 -25.64 5.70
CA ILE A 222 7.03 -26.66 5.71
C ILE A 222 7.60 -26.70 7.12
N GLU A 223 7.24 -27.71 7.88
CA GLU A 223 7.75 -27.90 9.24
C GLU A 223 9.23 -28.31 9.20
N THR A 224 10.04 -27.62 9.99
CA THR A 224 11.48 -27.88 10.16
C THR A 224 11.79 -28.12 11.62
N GLY A 225 12.98 -28.59 11.94
CA GLY A 225 13.42 -28.81 13.34
C GLY A 225 13.47 -27.54 14.21
N PHE A 226 13.39 -26.33 13.60
CA PHE A 226 13.46 -25.06 14.33
C PHE A 226 12.32 -24.09 13.98
N GLY A 227 11.19 -24.62 13.53
CA GLY A 227 9.99 -23.83 13.19
C GLY A 227 9.44 -24.13 11.81
N SER A 228 8.49 -23.35 11.37
CA SER A 228 7.81 -23.53 10.09
C SER A 228 8.34 -22.52 9.06
N LEU A 229 8.79 -23.02 7.92
CA LEU A 229 9.15 -22.21 6.76
C LEU A 229 7.94 -22.13 5.83
N VAL A 230 7.55 -20.91 5.45
CA VAL A 230 6.32 -20.66 4.70
C VAL A 230 6.63 -19.81 3.45
N PRO A 231 7.00 -20.45 2.31
CA PRO A 231 7.02 -19.79 1.02
C PRO A 231 5.61 -19.41 0.58
N SER A 232 5.49 -18.27 -0.08
CA SER A 232 4.23 -17.77 -0.65
C SER A 232 4.43 -17.13 -2.01
N ILE A 233 3.38 -17.21 -2.83
CA ILE A 233 3.25 -16.45 -4.08
C ILE A 233 1.83 -15.89 -4.16
N GLY A 234 1.66 -14.78 -4.86
CA GLY A 234 0.33 -14.18 -4.95
C GLY A 234 0.29 -12.93 -5.80
N VAL A 235 -0.75 -12.15 -5.55
CA VAL A 235 -0.99 -10.87 -6.22
C VAL A 235 -1.33 -9.80 -5.20
N TYR A 236 -0.86 -8.59 -5.44
CA TYR A 236 -1.28 -7.37 -4.80
C TYR A 236 -1.97 -6.49 -5.84
N ALA A 237 -3.11 -5.94 -5.51
CA ALA A 237 -3.83 -4.99 -6.36
C ALA A 237 -4.16 -3.72 -5.57
N GLU A 238 -4.09 -2.59 -6.24
CA GLU A 238 -4.39 -1.28 -5.67
C GLU A 238 -5.07 -0.40 -6.70
N HIS A 239 -6.08 0.32 -6.27
CA HIS A 239 -6.72 1.39 -7.02
C HIS A 239 -6.89 2.60 -6.13
N MET A 240 -6.42 3.75 -6.60
CA MET A 240 -6.57 5.04 -5.94
C MET A 240 -7.37 5.99 -6.82
N GLY A 241 -8.38 6.62 -6.25
CA GLY A 241 -9.15 7.68 -6.89
C GLY A 241 -8.32 8.95 -7.12
N TYR A 242 -8.90 9.91 -7.79
CA TYR A 242 -8.26 11.22 -7.99
C TYR A 242 -8.25 12.03 -6.69
N GLY A 243 -7.14 12.72 -6.43
CA GLY A 243 -7.07 13.74 -5.41
C GLY A 243 -7.79 15.03 -5.81
N SER A 244 -7.96 15.93 -4.86
CA SER A 244 -8.50 17.27 -5.11
C SER A 244 -7.83 18.32 -4.23
N LYS A 245 -7.69 19.54 -4.75
CA LYS A 245 -7.22 20.72 -4.03
C LYS A 245 -8.24 21.83 -4.19
N ASP A 246 -8.70 22.41 -3.10
CA ASP A 246 -9.75 23.46 -3.09
C ASP A 246 -11.04 23.06 -3.84
N GLY A 247 -11.36 21.76 -3.86
CA GLY A 247 -12.50 21.22 -4.59
C GLY A 247 -12.25 20.92 -6.08
N VAL A 248 -11.12 21.32 -6.62
CA VAL A 248 -10.72 21.04 -8.01
C VAL A 248 -10.04 19.67 -8.07
N LYS A 249 -10.53 18.82 -8.99
CA LYS A 249 -9.96 17.49 -9.24
C LYS A 249 -8.56 17.60 -9.84
N LEU A 250 -7.66 16.76 -9.37
CA LEU A 250 -6.28 16.67 -9.86
C LEU A 250 -6.16 15.46 -10.80
N ASP A 251 -6.20 15.69 -12.11
CA ASP A 251 -6.26 14.63 -13.12
C ASP A 251 -4.98 13.77 -13.22
N MET A 252 -3.86 14.29 -12.71
CA MET A 252 -2.57 13.59 -12.70
C MET A 252 -2.33 12.85 -11.39
N THR A 253 -3.38 12.56 -10.63
CA THR A 253 -3.34 11.76 -9.41
C THR A 253 -4.16 10.48 -9.59
N GLY A 254 -4.02 9.55 -8.66
CA GLY A 254 -4.77 8.30 -8.72
C GLY A 254 -4.19 7.28 -9.70
N GLY A 255 -4.90 6.18 -9.89
CA GLY A 255 -4.51 5.11 -10.80
C GLY A 255 -4.65 3.72 -10.22
N SER A 256 -4.17 2.74 -10.95
CA SER A 256 -4.25 1.32 -10.60
C SER A 256 -2.91 0.63 -10.75
N LEU A 257 -2.65 -0.34 -9.87
CA LEU A 257 -1.43 -1.12 -9.83
C LEU A 257 -1.77 -2.57 -9.52
N ILE A 258 -1.18 -3.50 -10.24
CA ILE A 258 -1.23 -4.94 -9.97
C ILE A 258 0.21 -5.45 -9.94
N ASN A 259 0.61 -6.05 -8.82
CA ASN A 259 1.93 -6.64 -8.63
C ASN A 259 1.81 -8.15 -8.43
N GLY A 260 2.75 -8.90 -8.96
CA GLY A 260 3.07 -10.24 -8.49
C GLY A 260 3.81 -10.15 -7.16
N THR A 261 3.48 -11.02 -6.21
CA THR A 261 4.13 -11.10 -4.90
C THR A 261 4.82 -12.44 -4.73
N ALA A 262 5.99 -12.44 -4.10
CA ALA A 262 6.67 -13.64 -3.65
C ALA A 262 7.22 -13.40 -2.26
N GLY A 263 7.05 -14.36 -1.37
CA GLY A 263 7.44 -14.24 0.03
C GLY A 263 8.06 -15.52 0.58
N LEU A 264 8.88 -15.34 1.60
CA LEU A 264 9.39 -16.41 2.44
C LEU A 264 9.30 -15.97 3.89
N ASN A 265 8.53 -16.69 4.69
CA ASN A 265 8.36 -16.39 6.10
C ASN A 265 8.84 -17.59 6.93
N TRP A 266 9.48 -17.30 8.03
CA TRP A 266 9.90 -18.27 9.03
C TRP A 266 9.22 -17.96 10.35
N PHE A 267 8.53 -18.94 10.88
CA PHE A 267 7.78 -18.84 12.13
C PHE A 267 8.35 -19.83 13.14
N THR A 268 8.66 -19.34 14.33
CA THR A 268 8.99 -20.15 15.49
C THR A 268 7.94 -19.94 16.58
N GLU A 269 8.14 -20.53 17.73
CA GLU A 269 7.27 -20.28 18.88
C GLU A 269 7.25 -18.83 19.35
N LYS A 270 8.39 -18.12 19.21
CA LYS A 270 8.60 -16.76 19.74
C LYS A 270 8.94 -15.72 18.67
N TRP A 271 9.45 -16.13 17.52
CA TRP A 271 9.95 -15.20 16.50
C TRP A 271 9.31 -15.44 15.14
N THR A 272 9.16 -14.37 14.42
CA THR A 272 8.82 -14.42 12.98
C THR A 272 9.83 -13.59 12.21
N LEU A 273 10.29 -14.13 11.09
CA LEU A 273 11.10 -13.41 10.11
C LEU A 273 10.42 -13.56 8.74
N GLY A 274 10.21 -12.47 8.03
CA GLY A 274 9.60 -12.49 6.70
C GLY A 274 10.37 -11.62 5.72
N ILE A 275 10.47 -12.10 4.48
CA ILE A 275 10.98 -11.35 3.34
C ILE A 275 9.94 -11.45 2.24
N ASN A 276 9.56 -10.32 1.65
CA ASN A 276 8.58 -10.27 0.57
C ASN A 276 9.08 -9.33 -0.53
N ALA A 277 8.84 -9.74 -1.77
CA ALA A 277 9.12 -8.95 -2.96
C ALA A 277 7.85 -8.78 -3.78
N GLN A 278 7.70 -7.62 -4.41
CA GLN A 278 6.61 -7.33 -5.32
C GLN A 278 7.17 -6.70 -6.60
N LEU A 279 6.73 -7.22 -7.72
CA LEU A 279 7.08 -6.71 -9.05
C LEU A 279 5.81 -6.35 -9.81
N PRO A 280 5.79 -5.21 -10.52
CA PRO A 280 4.61 -4.78 -11.25
C PRO A 280 4.31 -5.71 -12.44
N ILE A 281 3.05 -6.15 -12.54
CA ILE A 281 2.50 -6.89 -13.67
C ILE A 281 1.77 -5.93 -14.61
N ALA A 282 0.93 -5.06 -14.02
CA ALA A 282 0.18 -4.05 -14.76
C ALA A 282 0.07 -2.80 -13.90
N GLN A 283 0.21 -1.64 -14.52
CA GLN A 283 0.09 -0.37 -13.82
C GLN A 283 -0.34 0.75 -14.75
N ASN A 284 -1.18 1.63 -14.21
CA ASN A 284 -1.59 2.87 -14.84
C ASN A 284 -1.79 3.91 -13.74
N SER A 285 -0.68 4.43 -13.22
CA SER A 285 -0.68 5.45 -12.17
C SER A 285 -0.42 6.81 -12.79
N ALA A 286 -1.13 7.85 -12.30
CA ALA A 286 -1.06 9.22 -12.81
C ALA A 286 -1.17 9.28 -14.34
N SER A 287 -2.23 8.67 -14.89
CA SER A 287 -2.46 8.64 -16.34
C SER A 287 -1.28 8.04 -17.13
N GLY A 288 -0.55 7.08 -16.55
CA GLY A 288 0.57 6.39 -17.18
C GLY A 288 1.91 7.14 -17.10
N HIS A 289 2.05 8.09 -16.20
CA HIS A 289 3.30 8.84 -16.03
C HIS A 289 4.16 8.38 -14.86
N VAL A 290 3.61 7.60 -13.93
CA VAL A 290 4.31 7.08 -12.76
C VAL A 290 4.37 5.56 -12.80
N TYR A 291 5.57 5.02 -12.59
CA TYR A 291 5.87 3.59 -12.67
C TYR A 291 6.51 3.11 -11.38
N LEU A 292 5.86 2.17 -10.70
CA LEU A 292 6.53 1.35 -9.69
C LEU A 292 7.51 0.41 -10.41
N ARG A 293 8.73 0.31 -9.91
CA ARG A 293 9.75 -0.61 -10.42
C ARG A 293 9.85 -1.85 -9.58
N ASP A 294 10.02 -1.66 -8.28
CA ASP A 294 10.16 -2.76 -7.34
C ASP A 294 9.72 -2.33 -5.94
N ARG A 295 9.28 -3.29 -5.16
CA ARG A 295 8.95 -3.15 -3.75
C ARG A 295 9.47 -4.35 -2.98
N PHE A 296 10.20 -4.10 -1.90
CA PHE A 296 10.71 -5.13 -1.00
C PHE A 296 10.28 -4.85 0.43
N GLN A 297 10.05 -5.91 1.20
CA GLN A 297 9.74 -5.83 2.61
C GLN A 297 10.53 -6.89 3.37
N VAL A 298 11.10 -6.50 4.49
CA VAL A 298 11.66 -7.40 5.51
C VAL A 298 10.98 -7.12 6.83
N GLN A 299 10.58 -8.15 7.55
CA GLN A 299 9.92 -8.00 8.85
C GLN A 299 10.53 -8.95 9.89
N LEU A 300 10.60 -8.48 11.11
CA LEU A 300 10.98 -9.24 12.29
C LEU A 300 9.93 -9.00 13.38
N GLY A 301 9.42 -10.06 13.98
CA GLY A 301 8.42 -9.98 15.03
C GLY A 301 8.70 -10.91 16.18
N PHE A 302 8.29 -10.50 17.37
CA PHE A 302 8.31 -11.29 18.60
C PHE A 302 6.87 -11.64 19.00
N LEU A 303 6.64 -12.94 19.22
CA LEU A 303 5.34 -13.53 19.60
C LEU A 303 5.30 -13.76 21.12
N PHE A 304 4.17 -13.39 21.74
CA PHE A 304 3.95 -13.57 23.19
C PHE A 304 2.47 -13.86 23.52
#